data_f78a01a8ce40cfc3e278a7f9919034fb
#
_entry.id   f78a01a8ce40cfc3e278a7f9919034fb
#
_cell.length_a   1.000
_cell.length_b   1.000
_cell.length_c   1.000
_cell.angle_alpha   90.00
_cell.angle_beta   90.00
_cell.angle_gamma   90.00
#
_symmetry.space_group_name_H-M   'P 1'
#
loop_
_entity.id
_entity.type
_entity.pdbx_description
1 polymer ?
#
loop_
_entity_poly.entity_id
_entity_poly.type
_entity_poly.pdbx_seq_one_letter_code
_entity_poly.pdbx_strand_id
1 'polypeptide(L)'
;EFGHALHGMFSNVKYPRFAGTSVPRDFVEYPSQVNEMWALWPEVLQNYAKHYQTGAAIPAELLAKVTAADNFNQGYKTTEYLASALLDQRWHQLTPAQIPTDVLAFEKAALADAGVDFAPAPPRYRTTYFSHAFAGGYSAGYYAYLWSEKLDADTVEWFKENGGLTRKNG
;
A
#
# COMPACT_ATOMS: atom_id res chain seq x y z
N GLU A 1 8.59 2.44 -4.17
CA GLU A 1 10.03 2.04 -4.08
C GLU A 1 10.95 3.23 -3.78
N PHE A 2 10.78 4.39 -4.47
CA PHE A 2 11.67 5.54 -4.24
C PHE A 2 11.56 6.12 -2.82
N GLY A 3 10.39 6.05 -2.20
CA GLY A 3 10.21 6.43 -0.79
C GLY A 3 11.02 5.57 0.18
N HIS A 4 11.18 4.27 -0.09
CA HIS A 4 12.09 3.42 0.67
C HIS A 4 13.55 3.84 0.51
N ALA A 5 13.97 4.20 -0.70
CA ALA A 5 15.31 4.72 -0.95
C ALA A 5 15.57 6.03 -0.19
N LEU A 6 14.60 6.96 -0.20
CA LEU A 6 14.69 8.20 0.58
C LEU A 6 14.75 7.92 2.09
N HIS A 7 13.94 7.01 2.59
CA HIS A 7 13.99 6.59 4.00
C HIS A 7 15.37 6.07 4.39
N GLY A 8 16.01 5.29 3.52
CA GLY A 8 17.39 4.83 3.72
C GLY A 8 18.41 5.98 3.70
N MET A 9 18.33 6.86 2.69
CA MET A 9 19.29 7.97 2.51
C MET A 9 19.21 9.04 3.61
N PHE A 10 18.00 9.29 4.14
CA PHE A 10 17.80 10.29 5.20
C PHE A 10 17.90 9.71 6.60
N SER A 11 18.16 8.41 6.72
CA SER A 11 18.31 7.77 8.02
C SER A 11 19.51 8.34 8.77
N ASN A 12 19.26 8.88 9.96
CA ASN A 12 20.29 9.42 10.85
C ASN A 12 20.14 8.82 12.25
N VAL A 13 20.58 7.58 12.41
CA VAL A 13 20.44 6.79 13.64
C VAL A 13 21.79 6.40 14.20
N LYS A 14 21.88 6.27 15.51
CA LYS A 14 23.11 5.86 16.22
C LYS A 14 23.51 4.41 15.87
N TYR A 15 22.53 3.52 15.75
CA TYR A 15 22.76 2.09 15.53
C TYR A 15 22.27 1.70 14.12
N PRO A 16 23.17 1.23 13.23
CA PRO A 16 22.82 0.87 11.85
C PRO A 16 21.67 -0.12 11.72
N ARG A 17 21.49 -1.02 12.69
CA ARG A 17 20.39 -1.99 12.70
C ARG A 17 18.98 -1.37 12.75
N PHE A 18 18.88 -0.07 13.00
CA PHE A 18 17.60 0.68 13.03
C PHE A 18 17.49 1.65 11.87
N ALA A 19 18.40 1.56 10.90
CA ALA A 19 18.43 2.47 9.76
C ALA A 19 17.41 2.11 8.69
N GLY A 20 16.82 3.11 8.06
CA GLY A 20 15.95 2.97 6.90
C GLY A 20 14.79 1.99 7.13
N THR A 21 14.70 0.98 6.30
CA THR A 21 13.61 -0.02 6.34
C THR A 21 13.67 -1.00 7.53
N SER A 22 14.68 -0.86 8.41
CA SER A 22 14.80 -1.64 9.66
C SER A 22 13.90 -1.07 10.75
N VAL A 23 12.63 -0.92 10.49
CA VAL A 23 11.57 -0.37 11.36
C VAL A 23 10.43 -1.38 11.52
N PRO A 24 9.48 -1.16 12.45
CA PRO A 24 8.28 -1.99 12.53
C PRO A 24 7.59 -2.14 11.18
N ARG A 25 7.08 -3.34 10.92
CA ARG A 25 6.52 -3.69 9.61
C ARG A 25 5.32 -2.84 9.22
N ASP A 26 4.52 -2.43 10.17
CA ASP A 26 3.35 -1.57 9.98
C ASP A 26 3.69 -0.08 9.77
N PHE A 27 4.96 0.29 9.80
CA PHE A 27 5.44 1.63 9.45
C PHE A 27 6.28 1.64 8.17
N VAL A 28 6.88 0.52 7.78
CA VAL A 28 7.88 0.47 6.71
C VAL A 28 7.35 0.98 5.36
N GLU A 29 6.06 0.81 5.09
CA GLU A 29 5.42 1.24 3.84
C GLU A 29 4.99 2.72 3.85
N TYR A 30 4.96 3.37 5.01
CA TYR A 30 4.56 4.78 5.09
C TYR A 30 5.46 5.70 4.24
N PRO A 31 6.79 5.65 4.30
CA PRO A 31 7.64 6.49 3.45
C PRO A 31 7.47 6.24 1.96
N SER A 32 7.21 4.98 1.56
CA SER A 32 6.98 4.63 0.16
C SER A 32 5.64 5.13 -0.35
N GLN A 33 4.58 4.96 0.44
CA GLN A 33 3.23 5.38 0.07
C GLN A 33 3.05 6.89 0.08
N VAL A 34 3.52 7.59 1.12
CA VAL A 34 3.44 9.05 1.17
C VAL A 34 4.20 9.72 0.03
N ASN A 35 5.27 9.11 -0.45
CA ASN A 35 6.03 9.64 -1.59
C ASN A 35 5.22 9.59 -2.90
N GLU A 36 4.21 8.73 -3.01
CA GLU A 36 3.36 8.63 -4.20
C GLU A 36 2.48 9.86 -4.40
N MET A 37 2.12 10.58 -3.33
CA MET A 37 1.29 11.79 -3.41
C MET A 37 1.88 12.85 -4.35
N TRP A 38 3.21 12.92 -4.42
CA TRP A 38 3.90 13.90 -5.25
C TRP A 38 3.69 13.69 -6.74
N ALA A 39 3.34 12.48 -7.16
CA ALA A 39 3.11 12.18 -8.58
C ALA A 39 1.96 13.01 -9.17
N LEU A 40 0.90 13.26 -8.41
CA LEU A 40 -0.24 14.07 -8.85
C LEU A 40 -0.24 15.49 -8.28
N TRP A 41 0.80 15.85 -7.51
CA TRP A 41 0.92 17.20 -6.98
C TRP A 41 1.12 18.20 -8.12
N PRO A 42 0.31 19.30 -8.23
CA PRO A 42 0.28 20.15 -9.41
C PRO A 42 1.65 20.66 -9.88
N GLU A 43 2.48 21.16 -8.97
CA GLU A 43 3.80 21.70 -9.30
C GLU A 43 4.78 20.62 -9.76
N VAL A 44 4.63 19.38 -9.28
CA VAL A 44 5.44 18.24 -9.69
C VAL A 44 4.94 17.68 -11.02
N LEU A 45 3.62 17.53 -11.16
CA LEU A 45 2.97 16.99 -12.36
C LEU A 45 3.37 17.79 -13.62
N GLN A 46 3.43 19.12 -13.54
CA GLN A 46 3.81 20.00 -14.63
C GLN A 46 5.21 19.70 -15.22
N ASN A 47 6.09 19.11 -14.43
CA ASN A 47 7.46 18.81 -14.87
C ASN A 47 7.54 17.59 -15.78
N TYR A 48 6.69 16.58 -15.58
CA TYR A 48 6.81 15.30 -16.29
C TYR A 48 5.60 14.90 -17.12
N ALA A 49 4.38 15.36 -16.79
CA ALA A 49 3.16 14.98 -17.49
C ALA A 49 3.03 15.72 -18.82
N LYS A 50 3.90 15.40 -19.78
CA LYS A 50 4.01 16.05 -21.09
C LYS A 50 3.88 15.04 -22.21
N HIS A 51 3.27 15.45 -23.31
CA HIS A 51 3.16 14.63 -24.50
C HIS A 51 4.57 14.34 -25.08
N TYR A 52 4.87 13.10 -25.32
CA TYR A 52 6.22 12.62 -25.65
C TYR A 52 6.81 13.20 -26.94
N GLN A 53 5.99 13.60 -27.90
CA GLN A 53 6.44 14.22 -29.16
C GLN A 53 6.39 15.74 -29.12
N THR A 54 5.31 16.32 -28.58
CA THR A 54 5.06 17.77 -28.66
C THR A 54 5.54 18.55 -27.46
N GLY A 55 5.79 17.88 -26.33
CA GLY A 55 6.10 18.52 -25.05
C GLY A 55 4.92 19.24 -24.39
N ALA A 56 3.73 19.21 -25.03
CA ALA A 56 2.54 19.84 -24.46
C ALA A 56 2.15 19.21 -23.12
N ALA A 57 1.76 20.04 -22.16
CA ALA A 57 1.27 19.58 -20.84
C ALA A 57 0.00 18.73 -21.02
N ILE A 58 -0.22 17.81 -20.05
CA ILE A 58 -1.45 17.01 -20.01
C ILE A 58 -2.68 17.93 -19.99
N PRO A 59 -3.69 17.70 -20.87
CA PRO A 59 -4.92 18.49 -20.86
C PRO A 59 -5.65 18.36 -19.51
N ALA A 60 -6.17 19.47 -18.98
CA ALA A 60 -6.88 19.48 -17.69
C ALA A 60 -8.09 18.52 -17.66
N GLU A 61 -8.81 18.39 -18.78
CA GLU A 61 -9.91 17.42 -18.91
C GLU A 61 -9.44 15.97 -18.74
N LEU A 62 -8.28 15.63 -19.33
CA LEU A 62 -7.72 14.29 -19.20
C LEU A 62 -7.26 14.03 -17.77
N LEU A 63 -6.60 14.98 -17.14
CA LEU A 63 -6.20 14.88 -15.73
C LEU A 63 -7.42 14.68 -14.82
N ALA A 64 -8.50 15.44 -15.03
CA ALA A 64 -9.73 15.27 -14.27
C ALA A 64 -10.34 13.85 -14.43
N LYS A 65 -10.29 13.29 -15.65
CA LYS A 65 -10.73 11.91 -15.89
C LYS A 65 -9.86 10.88 -15.17
N VAL A 66 -8.55 11.07 -15.17
CA VAL A 66 -7.61 10.19 -14.43
C VAL A 66 -7.90 10.22 -12.94
N THR A 67 -8.02 11.41 -12.35
CA THR A 67 -8.35 11.57 -10.93
C THR A 67 -9.72 10.97 -10.57
N ALA A 68 -10.72 11.15 -11.43
CA ALA A 68 -12.05 10.54 -11.21
C ALA A 68 -12.01 9.00 -11.29
N ALA A 69 -11.14 8.45 -12.17
CA ALA A 69 -10.99 7.00 -12.33
C ALA A 69 -10.39 6.34 -11.07
N ASP A 70 -9.60 7.04 -10.27
CA ASP A 70 -9.05 6.50 -9.02
C ASP A 70 -10.14 6.13 -8.02
N ASN A 71 -11.27 6.81 -8.04
CA ASN A 71 -12.41 6.51 -7.18
C ASN A 71 -13.26 5.31 -7.68
N PHE A 72 -13.06 4.90 -8.94
CA PHE A 72 -13.82 3.82 -9.53
C PHE A 72 -13.42 2.47 -8.93
N ASN A 73 -14.39 1.67 -8.52
CA ASN A 73 -14.20 0.34 -7.92
C ASN A 73 -13.30 0.32 -6.66
N GLN A 74 -13.30 1.36 -5.84
CA GLN A 74 -12.58 1.35 -4.57
C GLN A 74 -13.07 0.23 -3.63
N GLY A 75 -14.36 -0.08 -3.61
CA GLY A 75 -14.89 -1.22 -2.86
C GLY A 75 -14.27 -2.55 -3.29
N TYR A 76 -14.08 -2.76 -4.60
CA TYR A 76 -13.41 -3.95 -5.11
C TYR A 76 -11.95 -4.01 -4.64
N LYS A 77 -11.17 -2.95 -4.86
CA LYS A 77 -9.76 -2.88 -4.45
C LYS A 77 -9.57 -3.12 -2.95
N THR A 78 -10.42 -2.49 -2.15
CA THR A 78 -10.38 -2.65 -0.68
C THR A 78 -10.74 -4.07 -0.26
N THR A 79 -11.77 -4.67 -0.85
CA THR A 79 -12.17 -6.05 -0.53
C THR A 79 -11.10 -7.06 -0.92
N GLU A 80 -10.54 -6.94 -2.12
CA GLU A 80 -9.45 -7.78 -2.61
C GLU A 80 -8.23 -7.74 -1.67
N TYR A 81 -7.85 -6.55 -1.22
CA TYR A 81 -6.75 -6.36 -0.28
C TYR A 81 -7.07 -6.90 1.12
N LEU A 82 -8.23 -6.52 1.69
CA LEU A 82 -8.65 -6.97 3.02
C LEU A 82 -8.79 -8.49 3.11
N ALA A 83 -9.29 -9.13 2.06
CA ALA A 83 -9.37 -10.58 2.01
C ALA A 83 -7.99 -11.22 2.16
N SER A 84 -6.95 -10.68 1.51
CA SER A 84 -5.57 -11.16 1.70
C SER A 84 -5.03 -10.90 3.10
N ALA A 85 -5.27 -9.70 3.65
CA ALA A 85 -4.80 -9.37 5.00
C ALA A 85 -5.48 -10.22 6.09
N LEU A 86 -6.77 -10.50 5.95
CA LEU A 86 -7.51 -11.37 6.87
C LEU A 86 -7.06 -12.83 6.73
N LEU A 87 -6.80 -13.28 5.50
CA LEU A 87 -6.28 -14.62 5.24
C LEU A 87 -4.89 -14.81 5.86
N ASP A 88 -4.00 -13.83 5.74
CA ASP A 88 -2.70 -13.82 6.42
C ASP A 88 -2.86 -14.00 7.94
N GLN A 89 -3.76 -13.23 8.56
CA GLN A 89 -4.04 -13.36 9.99
C GLN A 89 -4.57 -14.74 10.36
N ARG A 90 -5.45 -15.34 9.56
CA ARG A 90 -5.99 -16.67 9.82
C ARG A 90 -4.93 -17.75 9.77
N TRP A 91 -4.00 -17.68 8.81
CA TRP A 91 -2.87 -18.62 8.73
C TRP A 91 -1.95 -18.52 9.94
N HIS A 92 -1.62 -17.33 10.37
CA HIS A 92 -0.63 -17.11 11.42
C HIS A 92 -1.19 -17.19 12.85
N GLN A 93 -2.48 -17.45 13.02
CA GLN A 93 -3.09 -17.79 14.30
C GLN A 93 -3.21 -19.29 14.54
N LEU A 94 -2.85 -20.13 13.58
CA LEU A 94 -2.92 -21.57 13.72
C LEU A 94 -1.82 -22.10 14.64
N THR A 95 -2.20 -23.02 15.53
CA THR A 95 -1.21 -23.86 16.22
C THR A 95 -0.73 -24.99 15.31
N PRO A 96 0.42 -25.64 15.58
CA PRO A 96 0.90 -26.77 14.78
C PRO A 96 -0.12 -27.89 14.59
N ALA A 97 -0.97 -28.13 15.59
CA ALA A 97 -2.02 -29.15 15.53
C ALA A 97 -3.22 -28.77 14.64
N GLN A 98 -3.35 -27.51 14.28
CA GLN A 98 -4.45 -26.98 13.46
C GLN A 98 -4.07 -26.78 12.00
N ILE A 99 -2.81 -27.04 11.64
CA ILE A 99 -2.33 -26.89 10.26
C ILE A 99 -3.15 -27.80 9.34
N PRO A 100 -3.89 -27.25 8.37
CA PRO A 100 -4.75 -28.04 7.49
C PRO A 100 -3.94 -28.81 6.45
N THR A 101 -4.45 -29.97 6.05
CA THR A 101 -3.92 -30.72 4.90
C THR A 101 -4.45 -30.20 3.58
N ASP A 102 -5.68 -29.70 3.56
CA ASP A 102 -6.30 -29.05 2.40
C ASP A 102 -6.25 -27.52 2.54
N VAL A 103 -5.27 -26.94 1.90
CA VAL A 103 -5.00 -25.50 1.91
C VAL A 103 -6.12 -24.67 1.30
N LEU A 104 -6.75 -25.16 0.23
CA LEU A 104 -7.81 -24.41 -0.46
C LEU A 104 -9.13 -24.47 0.31
N ALA A 105 -9.44 -25.60 0.94
CA ALA A 105 -10.60 -25.71 1.80
C ALA A 105 -10.45 -24.81 3.04
N PHE A 106 -9.26 -24.73 3.63
CA PHE A 106 -9.00 -23.80 4.73
C PHE A 106 -9.16 -22.33 4.29
N GLU A 107 -8.56 -21.94 3.16
CA GLU A 107 -8.68 -20.59 2.61
C GLU A 107 -10.14 -20.18 2.46
N LYS A 108 -10.94 -21.03 1.82
CA LYS A 108 -12.36 -20.78 1.63
C LYS A 108 -13.11 -20.61 2.95
N ALA A 109 -12.87 -21.48 3.91
CA ALA A 109 -13.50 -21.41 5.23
C ALA A 109 -13.06 -20.13 5.98
N ALA A 110 -11.78 -19.78 5.94
CA ALA A 110 -11.23 -18.58 6.57
C ALA A 110 -11.83 -17.29 6.01
N LEU A 111 -12.00 -17.21 4.68
CA LEU A 111 -12.60 -16.06 4.02
C LEU A 111 -14.10 -15.95 4.31
N ALA A 112 -14.82 -17.08 4.36
CA ALA A 112 -16.23 -17.11 4.71
C ALA A 112 -16.46 -16.68 6.16
N ASP A 113 -15.64 -17.16 7.09
CA ASP A 113 -15.70 -16.79 8.51
C ASP A 113 -15.38 -15.31 8.73
N ALA A 114 -14.48 -14.75 7.90
CA ALA A 114 -14.16 -13.33 7.91
C ALA A 114 -15.21 -12.44 7.17
N GLY A 115 -16.21 -13.03 6.53
CA GLY A 115 -17.26 -12.31 5.79
C GLY A 115 -16.80 -11.70 4.45
N VAL A 116 -15.69 -12.20 3.90
CA VAL A 116 -15.07 -11.69 2.66
C VAL A 116 -14.97 -12.76 1.56
N ASP A 117 -15.66 -13.87 1.67
CA ASP A 117 -15.80 -14.88 0.60
C ASP A 117 -16.77 -14.40 -0.47
N PHE A 118 -16.29 -13.50 -1.31
CA PHE A 118 -17.07 -12.90 -2.39
C PHE A 118 -16.42 -13.20 -3.74
N ALA A 119 -16.95 -14.15 -4.47
CA ALA A 119 -16.35 -14.66 -5.70
C ALA A 119 -15.97 -13.58 -6.76
N PRO A 120 -16.75 -12.48 -6.95
CA PRO A 120 -16.35 -11.41 -7.87
C PRO A 120 -15.15 -10.57 -7.42
N ALA A 121 -14.81 -10.60 -6.12
CA ALA A 121 -13.63 -9.92 -5.56
C ALA A 121 -12.78 -10.89 -4.73
N PRO A 122 -12.07 -11.82 -5.39
CA PRO A 122 -11.21 -12.79 -4.70
C PRO A 122 -10.03 -12.08 -4.00
N PRO A 123 -9.39 -12.73 -3.03
CA PRO A 123 -8.19 -12.17 -2.40
C PRO A 123 -7.13 -11.82 -3.45
N ARG A 124 -6.48 -10.67 -3.30
CA ARG A 124 -5.35 -10.25 -4.14
C ARG A 124 -4.24 -11.29 -4.19
N TYR A 125 -3.95 -11.89 -3.04
CA TYR A 125 -3.04 -13.03 -2.91
C TYR A 125 -3.76 -14.19 -2.25
N ARG A 126 -3.77 -15.33 -2.95
CA ARG A 126 -4.24 -16.59 -2.42
C ARG A 126 -3.09 -17.34 -1.77
N THR A 127 -3.39 -18.22 -0.85
CA THR A 127 -2.40 -18.97 -0.05
C THR A 127 -1.28 -19.57 -0.87
N THR A 128 -1.57 -20.11 -2.05
CA THR A 128 -0.61 -20.83 -2.91
C THR A 128 0.45 -19.95 -3.55
N TYR A 129 0.27 -18.62 -3.59
CA TYR A 129 1.23 -17.67 -4.16
C TYR A 129 1.39 -16.39 -3.31
N PHE A 130 1.05 -16.45 -2.03
CA PHE A 130 1.17 -15.32 -1.10
C PHE A 130 2.60 -15.16 -0.58
N SER A 131 3.50 -14.79 -1.47
CA SER A 131 4.93 -14.62 -1.19
C SER A 131 5.21 -13.63 -0.06
N HIS A 132 4.47 -12.51 0.02
CA HIS A 132 4.62 -11.53 1.09
C HIS A 132 4.54 -12.16 2.48
N ALA A 133 3.51 -12.97 2.73
CA ALA A 133 3.25 -13.58 4.02
C ALA A 133 4.15 -14.79 4.31
N PHE A 134 4.52 -15.58 3.30
CA PHE A 134 5.25 -16.83 3.51
C PHE A 134 6.74 -16.77 3.18
N ALA A 135 7.21 -15.77 2.43
CA ALA A 135 8.61 -15.64 2.04
C ALA A 135 9.15 -14.20 2.12
N GLY A 136 8.28 -13.20 2.14
CA GLY A 136 8.63 -11.78 2.02
C GLY A 136 8.78 -11.02 3.35
N GLY A 137 8.63 -11.69 4.49
CA GLY A 137 8.76 -11.06 5.81
C GLY A 137 7.51 -10.30 6.30
N TYR A 138 6.33 -10.53 5.68
CA TYR A 138 5.04 -9.96 6.08
C TYR A 138 4.13 -10.98 6.77
N SER A 139 4.68 -12.01 7.41
CA SER A 139 3.91 -13.00 8.17
C SER A 139 3.11 -12.30 9.28
N ALA A 140 1.79 -12.49 9.29
CA ALA A 140 0.83 -11.75 10.13
C ALA A 140 0.94 -10.22 10.02
N GLY A 141 1.57 -9.72 8.98
CA GLY A 141 1.92 -8.32 8.80
C GLY A 141 1.40 -7.68 7.50
N TYR A 142 0.65 -8.40 6.67
CA TYR A 142 0.17 -7.85 5.39
C TYR A 142 -0.81 -6.67 5.56
N TYR A 143 -1.45 -6.53 6.70
CA TYR A 143 -2.27 -5.37 7.07
C TYR A 143 -1.47 -4.04 7.05
N ALA A 144 -0.15 -4.12 7.06
CA ALA A 144 0.76 -2.97 7.14
C ALA A 144 0.54 -1.93 6.05
N TYR A 145 0.18 -2.35 4.84
CA TYR A 145 -0.11 -1.43 3.73
C TYR A 145 -1.32 -0.55 4.01
N LEU A 146 -2.41 -1.11 4.54
CA LEU A 146 -3.60 -0.34 4.90
C LEU A 146 -3.34 0.60 6.08
N TRP A 147 -2.56 0.14 7.06
CA TRP A 147 -2.16 0.98 8.19
C TRP A 147 -1.32 2.17 7.75
N SER A 148 -0.35 1.94 6.86
CA SER A 148 0.49 2.99 6.30
C SER A 148 -0.31 3.94 5.39
N GLU A 149 -1.29 3.45 4.63
CA GLU A 149 -2.20 4.25 3.80
C GLU A 149 -3.00 5.26 4.64
N LYS A 150 -3.41 4.87 5.84
CA LYS A 150 -4.04 5.82 6.77
C LYS A 150 -3.10 6.94 7.17
N LEU A 151 -1.83 6.63 7.44
CA LEU A 151 -0.83 7.63 7.82
C LEU A 151 -0.47 8.53 6.65
N ASP A 152 -0.35 7.98 5.45
CA ASP A 152 -0.06 8.76 4.26
C ASP A 152 -1.20 9.72 3.92
N ALA A 153 -2.44 9.27 3.97
CA ALA A 153 -3.62 10.09 3.72
C ALA A 153 -3.69 11.29 4.70
N ASP A 154 -3.43 11.06 5.97
CA ASP A 154 -3.36 12.11 6.99
C ASP A 154 -2.24 13.12 6.68
N THR A 155 -1.09 12.62 6.24
CA THR A 155 0.04 13.46 5.82
C THR A 155 -0.29 14.30 4.58
N VAL A 156 -0.97 13.74 3.60
CA VAL A 156 -1.43 14.46 2.40
C VAL A 156 -2.35 15.62 2.78
N GLU A 157 -3.31 15.39 3.67
CA GLU A 157 -4.21 16.45 4.16
C GLU A 157 -3.43 17.51 4.94
N TRP A 158 -2.48 17.11 5.77
CA TRP A 158 -1.61 18.07 6.47
C TRP A 158 -0.86 18.99 5.49
N PHE A 159 -0.30 18.45 4.41
CA PHE A 159 0.37 19.27 3.39
C PHE A 159 -0.59 20.25 2.73
N LYS A 160 -1.81 19.82 2.38
CA LYS A 160 -2.84 20.70 1.79
C LYS A 160 -3.21 21.85 2.72
N GLU A 161 -3.41 21.56 4.00
CA GLU A 161 -3.78 22.56 5.03
C GLU A 161 -2.63 23.54 5.35
N ASN A 162 -1.38 23.14 5.18
CA ASN A 162 -0.21 23.93 5.55
C ASN A 162 0.52 24.59 4.36
N GLY A 163 -0.16 24.72 3.22
CA GLY A 163 0.37 25.47 2.06
C GLY A 163 1.22 24.63 1.10
N GLY A 164 1.10 23.33 1.18
CA GLY A 164 1.62 22.40 0.18
C GLY A 164 3.14 22.23 0.16
N LEU A 165 3.70 22.06 -1.04
CA LEU A 165 5.12 21.81 -1.28
C LEU A 165 5.95 23.07 -1.08
N THR A 166 6.32 23.35 0.14
CA THR A 166 7.22 24.46 0.50
C THR A 166 8.47 23.95 1.21
N ARG A 167 9.58 24.71 1.14
CA ARG A 167 10.81 24.35 1.84
C ARG A 167 10.62 24.21 3.36
N LYS A 168 9.66 24.92 3.92
CA LYS A 168 9.36 24.89 5.36
C LYS A 168 8.68 23.58 5.77
N ASN A 169 7.93 22.99 4.87
CA ASN A 169 7.13 21.78 5.14
C ASN A 169 7.90 20.48 4.83
N GLY A 170 9.08 20.58 4.22
CA GLY A 170 9.93 19.43 3.85
C GLY A 170 11.07 19.12 4.80
#